data_0820573861b95ba7162ab526405de95b
#
_entry.id   0820573861b95ba7162ab526405de95b
#
_cell.length_a   1.000
_cell.length_b   1.000
_cell.length_c   1.000
_cell.angle_alpha   90.00
_cell.angle_beta   90.00
_cell.angle_gamma   90.00
#
_symmetry.space_group_name_H-M   'P 1'
#
loop_
_entity.id
_entity.type
_entity.pdbx_description
1 polymer ?
#
loop_
_entity_poly.entity_id
_entity_poly.type
_entity_poly.pdbx_seq_one_letter_code
_entity_poly.pdbx_strand_id
1 'polypeptide(L)'
;MTVETTNSSPVPGTIDAPPSAHGLIDRSKLRTLAQRSNRRGAARLAVHLGCVGTTGTLVWLTLPVWYLLVPAMVLHGITIVTMFAPMHECTHRTAFSSRRANDLVGWCAGVLSSYNATYYRYYHAWHHRYTQDPARDPELMYPRASDRLAYLKEISGLMFWYRRAIDYPALALGRAGALPFAPAEARHAIALSMSCQLLIYLAAAVAIAMGHNAALYFWFLPALLAMPLLRGYLITEHTGCSPDGNGLSNTRTTVALFPIRLLMWNMPYHAEHHLFPSIPFHQLPALHRQLRGRLAHVAPGYLATNREIFLSL
;
A
#
# COMPACT_ATOMS: atom_id res chain seq x y z
N MET A 1 -33.45 23.08 -10.40
CA MET A 1 -33.07 22.24 -9.27
C MET A 1 -31.54 22.15 -9.24
N THR A 2 -30.92 23.01 -8.45
CA THR A 2 -29.46 23.06 -8.27
C THR A 2 -29.08 21.97 -7.27
N VAL A 3 -28.37 20.95 -7.74
CA VAL A 3 -27.75 19.95 -6.87
C VAL A 3 -26.54 20.62 -6.22
N GLU A 4 -26.67 21.04 -4.96
CA GLU A 4 -25.54 21.41 -4.13
C GLU A 4 -24.65 20.17 -3.90
N THR A 5 -23.58 20.09 -4.64
CA THR A 5 -22.50 19.15 -4.34
C THR A 5 -21.74 19.69 -3.13
N THR A 6 -22.05 19.18 -1.94
CA THR A 6 -21.23 19.40 -0.75
C THR A 6 -19.86 18.75 -0.96
N ASN A 7 -18.93 19.52 -1.48
CA ASN A 7 -17.56 19.12 -1.75
C ASN A 7 -16.72 19.22 -0.47
N SER A 8 -17.12 18.51 0.60
CA SER A 8 -16.34 18.41 1.81
C SER A 8 -15.24 17.36 1.62
N SER A 9 -13.98 17.82 1.58
CA SER A 9 -12.82 16.92 1.63
C SER A 9 -12.94 15.97 2.82
N PRO A 10 -12.66 14.67 2.67
CA PRO A 10 -12.78 13.73 3.77
C PRO A 10 -11.84 14.13 4.91
N VAL A 11 -12.39 14.20 6.13
CA VAL A 11 -11.59 14.43 7.34
C VAL A 11 -10.63 13.24 7.49
N PRO A 12 -9.31 13.46 7.63
CA PRO A 12 -8.36 12.37 7.78
C PRO A 12 -8.69 11.49 8.99
N GLY A 13 -9.02 10.23 8.74
CA GLY A 13 -9.32 9.23 9.77
C GLY A 13 -10.75 8.71 9.81
N THR A 14 -11.68 9.26 9.01
CA THR A 14 -13.04 8.72 8.83
C THR A 14 -13.26 8.40 7.37
N ILE A 15 -12.92 7.19 6.96
CA ILE A 15 -13.36 6.66 5.67
C ILE A 15 -14.67 5.94 5.95
N ASP A 16 -15.77 6.50 5.48
CA ASP A 16 -17.08 5.87 5.58
C ASP A 16 -17.15 4.66 4.65
N ALA A 17 -17.80 3.60 5.11
CA ALA A 17 -18.08 2.45 4.26
C ALA A 17 -18.94 2.88 3.04
N PRO A 18 -18.67 2.33 1.84
CA PRO A 18 -19.48 2.66 0.67
C PRO A 18 -20.94 2.24 0.87
N PRO A 19 -21.90 2.87 0.14
CA PRO A 19 -23.32 2.52 0.25
C PRO A 19 -23.59 1.02 0.08
N SER A 20 -22.84 0.34 -0.77
CA SER A 20 -22.89 -1.12 -0.99
C SER A 20 -22.57 -1.96 0.26
N ALA A 21 -21.92 -1.40 1.26
CA ALA A 21 -21.62 -2.08 2.51
C ALA A 21 -22.79 -2.08 3.50
N HIS A 22 -23.81 -1.24 3.29
CA HIS A 22 -24.94 -1.09 4.20
C HIS A 22 -25.74 -2.39 4.29
N GLY A 23 -26.00 -2.85 5.51
CA GLY A 23 -26.79 -4.05 5.77
C GLY A 23 -26.10 -5.38 5.50
N LEU A 24 -24.86 -5.40 4.99
CA LEU A 24 -24.13 -6.64 4.73
C LEU A 24 -23.75 -7.38 6.01
N ILE A 25 -23.50 -6.64 7.08
CA ILE A 25 -23.08 -7.18 8.39
C ILE A 25 -23.82 -6.42 9.48
N ASP A 26 -24.24 -7.18 10.50
CA ASP A 26 -24.87 -6.61 11.68
C ASP A 26 -23.98 -5.57 12.38
N ARG A 27 -24.57 -4.48 12.85
CA ARG A 27 -23.86 -3.36 13.50
C ARG A 27 -23.09 -3.78 14.75
N SER A 28 -23.61 -4.73 15.53
CA SER A 28 -22.95 -5.24 16.74
C SER A 28 -21.68 -6.01 16.37
N LYS A 29 -21.73 -6.83 15.32
CA LYS A 29 -20.57 -7.55 14.77
C LYS A 29 -19.54 -6.59 14.19
N LEU A 30 -19.96 -5.56 13.44
CA LEU A 30 -19.04 -4.53 12.93
C LEU A 30 -18.29 -3.84 14.06
N ARG A 31 -18.96 -3.45 15.14
CA ARG A 31 -18.30 -2.86 16.31
C ARG A 31 -17.25 -3.78 16.92
N THR A 32 -17.55 -5.08 17.02
CA THR A 32 -16.60 -6.09 17.51
C THR A 32 -15.41 -6.26 16.58
N LEU A 33 -15.64 -6.33 15.27
CA LEU A 33 -14.58 -6.47 14.26
C LEU A 33 -13.71 -5.21 14.17
N ALA A 34 -14.27 -4.01 14.39
CA ALA A 34 -13.55 -2.74 14.33
C ALA A 34 -12.64 -2.47 15.55
N GLN A 35 -12.57 -3.38 16.52
CA GLN A 35 -11.71 -3.22 17.70
C GLN A 35 -10.22 -3.26 17.32
N ARG A 36 -9.55 -2.15 17.55
CA ARG A 36 -8.11 -1.97 17.35
C ARG A 36 -7.31 -2.51 18.54
N SER A 37 -6.06 -2.91 18.30
CA SER A 37 -5.23 -3.49 19.35
C SER A 37 -3.76 -3.15 19.18
N ASN A 38 -3.18 -2.41 20.14
CA ASN A 38 -1.73 -2.16 20.16
C ASN A 38 -0.93 -3.46 20.23
N ARG A 39 -1.39 -4.45 21.02
CA ARG A 39 -0.70 -5.74 21.15
C ARG A 39 -0.64 -6.51 19.84
N ARG A 40 -1.74 -6.60 19.10
CA ARG A 40 -1.78 -7.30 17.82
C ARG A 40 -0.97 -6.56 16.75
N GLY A 41 -1.05 -5.22 16.72
CA GLY A 41 -0.21 -4.40 15.84
C GLY A 41 1.28 -4.58 16.13
N ALA A 42 1.68 -4.48 17.40
CA ALA A 42 3.08 -4.66 17.82
C ALA A 42 3.60 -6.07 17.54
N ALA A 43 2.81 -7.11 17.82
CA ALA A 43 3.19 -8.49 17.51
C ALA A 43 3.40 -8.71 16.00
N ARG A 44 2.50 -8.20 15.14
CA ARG A 44 2.65 -8.31 13.70
C ARG A 44 3.87 -7.52 13.20
N LEU A 45 4.09 -6.32 13.71
CA LEU A 45 5.26 -5.52 13.38
C LEU A 45 6.56 -6.22 13.81
N ALA A 46 6.61 -6.78 15.02
CA ALA A 46 7.77 -7.52 15.51
C ALA A 46 8.11 -8.73 14.63
N VAL A 47 7.10 -9.49 14.20
CA VAL A 47 7.29 -10.60 13.25
C VAL A 47 7.83 -10.09 11.91
N HIS A 48 7.27 -9.01 11.36
CA HIS A 48 7.74 -8.44 10.10
C HIS A 48 9.19 -7.95 10.21
N LEU A 49 9.52 -7.21 11.27
CA LEU A 49 10.90 -6.75 11.53
C LEU A 49 11.85 -7.93 11.79
N GLY A 50 11.38 -9.01 12.42
CA GLY A 50 12.12 -10.26 12.55
C GLY A 50 12.45 -10.87 11.18
N CYS A 51 11.51 -10.88 10.24
CA CYS A 51 11.76 -11.29 8.86
C CYS A 51 12.81 -10.38 8.18
N VAL A 52 12.69 -9.05 8.35
CA VAL A 52 13.69 -8.09 7.84
C VAL A 52 15.07 -8.38 8.42
N GLY A 53 15.17 -8.57 9.74
CA GLY A 53 16.45 -8.89 10.40
C GLY A 53 17.05 -10.20 9.91
N THR A 54 16.25 -11.27 9.84
CA THR A 54 16.70 -12.59 9.37
C THR A 54 17.18 -12.54 7.92
N THR A 55 16.41 -11.93 7.02
CA THR A 55 16.79 -11.82 5.61
C THR A 55 17.96 -10.86 5.40
N GLY A 56 18.06 -9.79 6.21
CA GLY A 56 19.24 -8.92 6.21
C GLY A 56 20.51 -9.63 6.67
N THR A 57 20.41 -10.49 7.69
CA THR A 57 21.54 -11.36 8.09
C THR A 57 21.95 -12.29 6.96
N LEU A 58 20.97 -12.84 6.21
CA LEU A 58 21.26 -13.67 5.02
C LEU A 58 22.02 -12.87 3.95
N VAL A 59 21.61 -11.63 3.67
CA VAL A 59 22.36 -10.74 2.75
C VAL A 59 23.79 -10.55 3.24
N TRP A 60 23.97 -10.25 4.53
CA TRP A 60 25.32 -10.04 5.12
C TRP A 60 26.22 -11.26 4.98
N LEU A 61 25.69 -12.46 5.28
CA LEU A 61 26.44 -13.71 5.17
C LEU A 61 26.82 -14.07 3.72
N THR A 62 26.03 -13.61 2.75
CA THR A 62 26.23 -13.92 1.34
C THR A 62 27.00 -12.85 0.57
N LEU A 63 27.38 -11.72 1.20
CA LEU A 63 28.13 -10.63 0.55
C LEU A 63 29.34 -11.10 -0.28
N PRO A 64 30.17 -12.09 0.15
CA PRO A 64 31.33 -12.54 -0.62
C PRO A 64 30.97 -13.40 -1.85
N VAL A 65 29.72 -13.88 -1.96
CA VAL A 65 29.31 -14.91 -2.91
C VAL A 65 28.16 -14.40 -3.77
N TRP A 66 28.45 -13.74 -4.88
CA TRP A 66 27.46 -12.99 -5.68
C TRP A 66 26.24 -13.81 -6.12
N TYR A 67 26.40 -15.10 -6.49
CA TYR A 67 25.30 -15.96 -6.92
C TYR A 67 24.33 -16.35 -5.76
N LEU A 68 24.78 -16.25 -4.51
CA LEU A 68 23.92 -16.37 -3.33
C LEU A 68 23.39 -15.00 -2.87
N LEU A 69 24.17 -13.93 -3.09
CA LEU A 69 23.81 -12.58 -2.71
C LEU A 69 22.56 -12.09 -3.45
N VAL A 70 22.45 -12.31 -4.75
CA VAL A 70 21.30 -11.84 -5.53
C VAL A 70 19.98 -12.46 -5.04
N PRO A 71 19.85 -13.80 -4.90
CA PRO A 71 18.63 -14.38 -4.28
C PRO A 71 18.36 -13.90 -2.85
N ALA A 72 19.41 -13.72 -2.03
CA ALA A 72 19.27 -13.19 -0.68
C ALA A 72 18.73 -11.76 -0.69
N MET A 73 19.22 -10.90 -1.60
CA MET A 73 18.72 -9.54 -1.79
C MET A 73 17.26 -9.52 -2.26
N VAL A 74 16.85 -10.40 -3.18
CA VAL A 74 15.46 -10.52 -3.60
C VAL A 74 14.57 -10.87 -2.40
N LEU A 75 14.97 -11.87 -1.61
CA LEU A 75 14.23 -12.29 -0.43
C LEU A 75 14.15 -11.17 0.62
N HIS A 76 15.26 -10.48 0.87
CA HIS A 76 15.31 -9.33 1.77
C HIS A 76 14.47 -8.17 1.22
N GLY A 77 14.57 -7.91 -0.07
CA GLY A 77 13.78 -6.88 -0.76
C GLY A 77 12.27 -7.12 -0.62
N ILE A 78 11.81 -8.37 -0.68
CA ILE A 78 10.41 -8.69 -0.41
C ILE A 78 9.99 -8.20 0.99
N THR A 79 10.80 -8.42 2.01
CA THR A 79 10.48 -7.95 3.37
C THR A 79 10.52 -6.43 3.50
N ILE A 80 11.39 -5.76 2.72
CA ILE A 80 11.49 -4.29 2.68
C ILE A 80 10.31 -3.67 1.92
N VAL A 81 10.00 -4.12 0.69
CA VAL A 81 8.92 -3.50 -0.09
C VAL A 81 7.55 -3.79 0.51
N THR A 82 7.38 -4.92 1.20
CA THR A 82 6.13 -5.26 1.90
C THR A 82 5.92 -4.45 3.19
N MET A 83 6.89 -3.62 3.64
CA MET A 83 6.65 -2.56 4.63
C MET A 83 5.60 -1.54 4.12
N PHE A 84 5.24 -1.61 2.85
CA PHE A 84 4.04 -0.97 2.32
C PHE A 84 2.77 -1.35 3.12
N ALA A 85 2.61 -2.60 3.52
CA ALA A 85 1.39 -3.06 4.20
C ALA A 85 1.21 -2.44 5.61
N PRO A 86 2.20 -2.43 6.53
CA PRO A 86 2.05 -1.68 7.78
C PRO A 86 1.91 -0.17 7.56
N MET A 87 2.57 0.44 6.55
CA MET A 87 2.36 1.83 6.19
C MET A 87 0.91 2.08 5.79
N HIS A 88 0.38 1.28 4.87
CA HIS A 88 -1.00 1.33 4.39
C HIS A 88 -2.01 1.21 5.54
N GLU A 89 -1.90 0.17 6.38
CA GLU A 89 -2.79 -0.06 7.53
C GLU A 89 -2.72 1.10 8.55
N CYS A 90 -1.54 1.66 8.77
CA CYS A 90 -1.34 2.81 9.63
C CYS A 90 -1.97 4.09 9.07
N THR A 91 -2.11 4.24 7.74
CA THR A 91 -2.79 5.41 7.17
C THR A 91 -4.29 5.42 7.48
N HIS A 92 -4.90 4.24 7.65
CA HIS A 92 -6.27 4.09 8.17
C HIS A 92 -6.36 4.23 9.69
N ARG A 93 -5.20 4.26 10.40
CA ARG A 93 -5.13 4.25 11.87
C ARG A 93 -5.79 3.03 12.50
N THR A 94 -5.69 1.90 11.85
CA THR A 94 -6.28 0.62 12.26
C THR A 94 -5.25 -0.39 12.76
N ALA A 95 -3.96 -0.22 12.42
CA ALA A 95 -2.87 -1.09 12.87
C ALA A 95 -2.73 -1.13 14.39
N PHE A 96 -2.91 0.03 15.06
CA PHE A 96 -2.78 0.20 16.50
C PHE A 96 -3.99 0.99 17.05
N SER A 97 -4.30 0.80 18.34
CA SER A 97 -5.25 1.67 19.04
C SER A 97 -4.68 3.08 19.26
N SER A 98 -3.35 3.20 19.42
CA SER A 98 -2.65 4.46 19.58
C SER A 98 -2.51 5.19 18.25
N ARG A 99 -2.98 6.44 18.18
CA ARG A 99 -2.83 7.33 17.03
C ARG A 99 -1.34 7.61 16.75
N ARG A 100 -0.55 7.90 17.80
CA ARG A 100 0.89 8.17 17.67
C ARG A 100 1.66 6.96 17.14
N ALA A 101 1.29 5.75 17.57
CA ALA A 101 1.91 4.52 17.07
C ALA A 101 1.63 4.34 15.57
N ASN A 102 0.39 4.56 15.12
CA ASN A 102 0.06 4.52 13.69
C ASN A 102 0.86 5.57 12.89
N ASP A 103 0.93 6.81 13.38
CA ASP A 103 1.61 7.90 12.66
C ASP A 103 3.12 7.63 12.56
N LEU A 104 3.78 7.18 13.64
CA LEU A 104 5.22 6.87 13.67
C LEU A 104 5.57 5.63 12.85
N VAL A 105 4.90 4.50 13.11
CA VAL A 105 5.16 3.24 12.41
C VAL A 105 4.84 3.39 10.92
N GLY A 106 3.72 4.03 10.58
CA GLY A 106 3.36 4.30 9.20
C GLY A 106 4.41 5.11 8.46
N TRP A 107 4.95 6.16 9.11
CA TRP A 107 5.99 7.00 8.50
C TRP A 107 7.29 6.22 8.28
N CYS A 108 7.79 5.51 9.29
CA CYS A 108 9.01 4.70 9.18
C CYS A 108 8.87 3.60 8.11
N ALA A 109 7.74 2.88 8.12
CA ALA A 109 7.44 1.84 7.14
C ALA A 109 7.33 2.41 5.71
N GLY A 110 6.75 3.60 5.58
CA GLY A 110 6.67 4.33 4.32
C GLY A 110 8.04 4.71 3.77
N VAL A 111 8.95 5.23 4.60
CA VAL A 111 10.34 5.52 4.20
C VAL A 111 11.01 4.27 3.65
N LEU A 112 10.92 3.13 4.34
CA LEU A 112 11.54 1.87 3.93
C LEU A 112 10.97 1.33 2.61
N SER A 113 9.66 1.40 2.42
CA SER A 113 8.97 0.90 1.23
C SER A 113 8.87 1.91 0.07
N SER A 114 9.49 3.08 0.22
CA SER A 114 9.45 4.17 -0.77
C SER A 114 8.05 4.73 -1.04
N TYR A 115 7.22 4.78 0.02
CA TYR A 115 5.95 5.50 0.06
C TYR A 115 6.01 6.62 1.11
N ASN A 116 5.29 7.72 0.91
CA ASN A 116 5.17 8.74 1.94
C ASN A 116 3.83 8.59 2.66
N ALA A 117 3.85 8.16 3.92
CA ALA A 117 2.64 7.86 4.68
C ALA A 117 1.72 9.08 4.86
N THR A 118 2.28 10.30 4.98
CA THR A 118 1.49 11.53 5.15
C THR A 118 0.72 11.86 3.88
N TYR A 119 1.38 11.81 2.73
CA TYR A 119 0.76 12.00 1.41
C TYR A 119 -0.24 10.86 1.12
N TYR A 120 0.20 9.60 1.35
CA TYR A 120 -0.58 8.42 1.03
C TYR A 120 -1.89 8.35 1.82
N ARG A 121 -1.95 8.88 3.04
CA ARG A 121 -3.18 8.95 3.83
C ARG A 121 -4.30 9.70 3.11
N TYR A 122 -4.01 10.84 2.49
CA TYR A 122 -5.00 11.64 1.76
C TYR A 122 -5.33 11.02 0.41
N TYR A 123 -4.29 10.59 -0.32
CA TYR A 123 -4.39 9.89 -1.58
C TYR A 123 -5.29 8.66 -1.45
N HIS A 124 -5.02 7.81 -0.48
CA HIS A 124 -5.69 6.54 -0.29
C HIS A 124 -7.11 6.68 0.31
N ALA A 125 -7.33 7.67 1.18
CA ALA A 125 -8.69 8.02 1.63
C ALA A 125 -9.58 8.46 0.47
N TRP A 126 -9.02 9.20 -0.47
CA TRP A 126 -9.73 9.62 -1.68
C TRP A 126 -9.98 8.44 -2.63
N HIS A 127 -8.99 7.54 -2.80
CA HIS A 127 -9.13 6.31 -3.55
C HIS A 127 -10.28 5.42 -3.01
N HIS A 128 -10.35 5.19 -1.72
CA HIS A 128 -11.47 4.45 -1.11
C HIS A 128 -12.84 5.07 -1.40
N ARG A 129 -12.90 6.40 -1.39
CA ARG A 129 -14.16 7.12 -1.65
C ARG A 129 -14.59 7.05 -3.10
N TYR A 130 -13.64 7.03 -4.02
CA TYR A 130 -13.88 7.14 -5.46
C TYR A 130 -13.28 5.97 -6.26
N THR A 131 -13.15 4.82 -5.61
CA THR A 131 -12.56 3.62 -6.22
C THR A 131 -13.16 3.34 -7.60
N GLN A 132 -12.31 3.27 -8.63
CA GLN A 132 -12.66 3.03 -10.04
C GLN A 132 -13.39 4.19 -10.74
N ASP A 133 -13.59 5.34 -10.11
CA ASP A 133 -14.13 6.54 -10.77
C ASP A 133 -13.05 7.18 -11.66
N PRO A 134 -13.22 7.20 -13.01
CA PRO A 134 -12.15 7.68 -13.91
C PRO A 134 -11.81 9.16 -13.74
N ALA A 135 -12.73 9.96 -13.18
CA ALA A 135 -12.53 11.39 -13.01
C ALA A 135 -11.92 11.76 -11.65
N ARG A 136 -12.03 10.88 -10.63
CA ARG A 136 -11.72 11.23 -9.26
C ARG A 136 -10.77 10.26 -8.56
N ASP A 137 -10.70 8.99 -8.97
CA ASP A 137 -9.81 8.03 -8.35
C ASP A 137 -8.34 8.39 -8.63
N PRO A 138 -7.54 8.74 -7.60
CA PRO A 138 -6.15 9.12 -7.80
C PRO A 138 -5.28 7.96 -8.33
N GLU A 139 -5.70 6.70 -8.18
CA GLU A 139 -5.00 5.57 -8.79
C GLU A 139 -5.14 5.54 -10.32
N LEU A 140 -6.13 6.24 -10.86
CA LEU A 140 -6.36 6.38 -12.29
C LEU A 140 -5.78 7.69 -12.87
N MET A 141 -5.10 8.53 -12.08
CA MET A 141 -4.37 9.71 -12.57
C MET A 141 -3.31 9.34 -13.61
N TYR A 142 -2.75 8.16 -13.50
CA TYR A 142 -1.93 7.56 -14.53
C TYR A 142 -2.71 6.48 -15.25
N PRO A 143 -2.78 6.49 -16.58
CA PRO A 143 -3.51 5.48 -17.35
C PRO A 143 -3.04 4.06 -16.99
N ARG A 144 -3.98 3.15 -16.87
CA ARG A 144 -3.67 1.72 -16.76
C ARG A 144 -2.98 1.23 -18.02
N ALA A 145 -2.23 0.15 -17.90
CA ALA A 145 -1.61 -0.49 -19.05
C ALA A 145 -2.68 -0.85 -20.10
N SER A 146 -2.52 -0.32 -21.32
CA SER A 146 -3.41 -0.56 -22.46
C SER A 146 -2.94 -1.70 -23.36
N ASP A 147 -1.72 -2.17 -23.14
CA ASP A 147 -1.08 -3.24 -23.91
C ASP A 147 -0.06 -3.98 -23.05
N ARG A 148 0.43 -5.12 -23.55
CA ARG A 148 1.38 -6.01 -22.86
C ARG A 148 2.71 -5.32 -22.52
N LEU A 149 3.21 -4.43 -23.39
CA LEU A 149 4.45 -3.71 -23.12
C LEU A 149 4.30 -2.70 -22.01
N ALA A 150 3.21 -1.93 -22.00
CA ALA A 150 2.86 -1.02 -20.92
C ALA A 150 2.69 -1.78 -19.59
N TYR A 151 2.05 -2.94 -19.62
CA TYR A 151 1.90 -3.81 -18.45
C TYR A 151 3.26 -4.30 -17.91
N LEU A 152 4.16 -4.77 -18.79
CA LEU A 152 5.50 -5.19 -18.38
C LEU A 152 6.32 -4.03 -17.79
N LYS A 153 6.22 -2.83 -18.36
CA LYS A 153 6.83 -1.61 -17.78
C LYS A 153 6.26 -1.28 -16.40
N GLU A 154 4.96 -1.42 -16.19
CA GLU A 154 4.33 -1.17 -14.89
C GLU A 154 4.76 -2.21 -13.85
N ILE A 155 4.74 -3.52 -14.20
CA ILE A 155 5.17 -4.60 -13.30
C ILE A 155 6.67 -4.52 -13.00
N SER A 156 7.52 -4.12 -13.94
CA SER A 156 8.96 -4.00 -13.71
C SER A 156 9.33 -3.03 -12.58
N GLY A 157 8.39 -2.17 -12.15
CA GLY A 157 8.63 -1.12 -11.18
C GLY A 157 9.31 0.12 -11.77
N LEU A 158 9.68 0.14 -13.05
CA LEU A 158 10.31 1.30 -13.70
C LEU A 158 9.42 2.55 -13.61
N MET A 159 8.14 2.39 -13.90
CA MET A 159 7.18 3.51 -13.81
C MET A 159 6.98 3.97 -12.37
N PHE A 160 7.03 3.06 -11.40
CA PHE A 160 6.99 3.41 -9.97
C PHE A 160 8.17 4.33 -9.60
N TRP A 161 9.40 3.95 -9.93
CA TRP A 161 10.59 4.73 -9.62
C TRP A 161 10.63 6.06 -10.37
N TYR A 162 10.26 6.05 -11.66
CA TYR A 162 10.17 7.26 -12.48
C TYR A 162 9.21 8.30 -11.88
N ARG A 163 7.99 7.87 -11.52
CA ARG A 163 7.01 8.76 -10.88
C ARG A 163 7.53 9.30 -9.54
N ARG A 164 8.20 8.47 -8.71
CA ARG A 164 8.79 8.93 -7.44
C ARG A 164 9.87 9.99 -7.65
N ALA A 165 10.70 9.83 -8.67
CA ALA A 165 11.75 10.81 -8.98
C ALA A 165 11.18 12.18 -9.39
N ILE A 166 9.96 12.22 -9.95
CA ILE A 166 9.30 13.46 -10.36
C ILE A 166 8.40 14.02 -9.24
N ASP A 167 7.52 13.16 -8.69
CA ASP A 167 6.46 13.61 -7.79
C ASP A 167 7.00 14.00 -6.41
N TYR A 168 7.99 13.28 -5.88
CA TYR A 168 8.49 13.52 -4.53
C TYR A 168 9.19 14.87 -4.37
N PRO A 169 10.10 15.30 -5.27
CA PRO A 169 10.62 16.65 -5.24
C PRO A 169 9.53 17.72 -5.42
N ALA A 170 8.58 17.48 -6.32
CA ALA A 170 7.48 18.42 -6.54
C ALA A 170 6.61 18.60 -5.29
N LEU A 171 6.29 17.49 -4.58
CA LEU A 171 5.54 17.52 -3.32
C LEU A 171 6.32 18.20 -2.18
N ALA A 172 7.63 17.95 -2.08
CA ALA A 172 8.51 18.61 -1.11
C ALA A 172 8.56 20.14 -1.34
N LEU A 173 8.47 20.57 -2.60
CA LEU A 173 8.40 21.99 -2.99
C LEU A 173 6.98 22.59 -2.86
N GLY A 174 6.05 21.90 -2.19
CA GLY A 174 4.72 22.42 -1.89
C GLY A 174 3.70 22.29 -3.03
N ARG A 175 3.99 21.55 -4.11
CA ARG A 175 3.08 21.38 -5.26
C ARG A 175 1.87 20.47 -4.97
N ALA A 176 1.67 20.05 -3.72
CA ALA A 176 0.46 19.33 -3.30
C ALA A 176 -0.85 20.12 -3.50
N GLY A 177 -0.76 21.45 -3.67
CA GLY A 177 -1.91 22.31 -3.92
C GLY A 177 -2.69 22.04 -5.21
N ALA A 178 -2.06 21.39 -6.19
CA ALA A 178 -2.70 20.98 -7.44
C ALA A 178 -3.51 19.67 -7.32
N LEU A 179 -3.42 18.96 -6.16
CA LEU A 179 -4.04 17.66 -5.98
C LEU A 179 -5.42 17.82 -5.29
N PRO A 180 -6.50 17.29 -5.89
CA PRO A 180 -7.87 17.47 -5.37
C PRO A 180 -8.08 16.83 -3.99
N PHE A 181 -7.31 15.81 -3.66
CA PHE A 181 -7.36 15.08 -2.38
C PHE A 181 -6.47 15.68 -1.29
N ALA A 182 -5.65 16.71 -1.58
CA ALA A 182 -4.77 17.36 -0.62
C ALA A 182 -5.39 18.66 -0.10
N PRO A 183 -6.14 18.64 1.03
CA PRO A 183 -6.75 19.84 1.59
C PRO A 183 -5.68 20.85 2.03
N ALA A 184 -6.04 22.13 2.06
CA ALA A 184 -5.10 23.23 2.33
C ALA A 184 -4.31 23.00 3.63
N GLU A 185 -4.97 22.50 4.68
CA GLU A 185 -4.40 22.26 5.99
C GLU A 185 -3.34 21.14 5.99
N ALA A 186 -3.42 20.22 5.03
CA ALA A 186 -2.50 19.09 4.91
C ALA A 186 -1.23 19.41 4.10
N ARG A 187 -1.27 20.41 3.23
CA ARG A 187 -0.21 20.70 2.24
C ARG A 187 1.15 20.92 2.87
N HIS A 188 1.21 21.70 3.94
CA HIS A 188 2.46 21.92 4.68
C HIS A 188 2.99 20.64 5.31
N ALA A 189 2.13 19.84 5.95
CA ALA A 189 2.53 18.57 6.55
C ALA A 189 3.01 17.56 5.49
N ILE A 190 2.39 17.52 4.31
CA ILE A 190 2.83 16.70 3.19
C ILE A 190 4.21 17.14 2.71
N ALA A 191 4.40 18.45 2.46
CA ALA A 191 5.68 18.99 2.00
C ALA A 191 6.80 18.72 3.01
N LEU A 192 6.57 18.98 4.28
CA LEU A 192 7.55 18.72 5.36
C LEU A 192 7.89 17.23 5.45
N SER A 193 6.89 16.35 5.49
CA SER A 193 7.08 14.90 5.55
C SER A 193 7.88 14.39 4.34
N MET A 194 7.57 14.91 3.14
CA MET A 194 8.28 14.54 1.91
C MET A 194 9.73 15.04 1.93
N SER A 195 9.96 16.28 2.38
CA SER A 195 11.31 16.85 2.52
C SER A 195 12.15 16.03 3.50
N CYS A 196 11.60 15.66 4.66
CA CYS A 196 12.29 14.80 5.62
C CYS A 196 12.66 13.44 5.02
N GLN A 197 11.74 12.83 4.27
CA GLN A 197 12.00 11.54 3.59
C GLN A 197 13.08 11.67 2.52
N LEU A 198 13.04 12.72 1.69
CA LEU A 198 14.08 12.97 0.68
C LEU A 198 15.46 13.25 1.30
N LEU A 199 15.50 13.95 2.44
CA LEU A 199 16.76 14.16 3.17
C LEU A 199 17.36 12.84 3.66
N ILE A 200 16.54 11.88 4.12
CA ILE A 200 17.03 10.54 4.49
C ILE A 200 17.59 9.81 3.25
N TYR A 201 16.92 9.88 2.11
CA TYR A 201 17.41 9.26 0.88
C TYR A 201 18.71 9.92 0.38
N LEU A 202 18.79 11.24 0.46
CA LEU A 202 20.01 11.99 0.12
C LEU A 202 21.15 11.62 1.06
N ALA A 203 20.92 11.56 2.38
CA ALA A 203 21.94 11.17 3.35
C ALA A 203 22.45 9.74 3.09
N ALA A 204 21.55 8.81 2.75
CA ALA A 204 21.93 7.46 2.36
C ALA A 204 22.74 7.43 1.04
N ALA A 205 22.35 8.23 0.04
CA ALA A 205 23.10 8.35 -1.22
C ALA A 205 24.50 8.96 -1.01
N VAL A 206 24.62 9.99 -0.16
CA VAL A 206 25.91 10.59 0.21
C VAL A 206 26.78 9.56 0.95
N ALA A 207 26.22 8.81 1.90
CA ALA A 207 26.95 7.75 2.61
C ALA A 207 27.49 6.69 1.64
N ILE A 208 26.69 6.28 0.65
CA ILE A 208 27.14 5.34 -0.40
C ILE A 208 28.28 5.96 -1.21
N ALA A 209 28.17 7.22 -1.63
CA ALA A 209 29.23 7.91 -2.37
C ALA A 209 30.54 8.03 -1.57
N MET A 210 30.44 8.07 -0.23
CA MET A 210 31.58 8.03 0.68
C MET A 210 32.13 6.61 0.97
N GLY A 211 31.57 5.57 0.32
CA GLY A 211 31.98 4.18 0.48
C GLY A 211 31.25 3.39 1.56
N HIS A 212 30.26 3.99 2.25
CA HIS A 212 29.43 3.31 3.25
C HIS A 212 28.24 2.60 2.59
N ASN A 213 28.47 1.40 2.07
CA ASN A 213 27.53 0.70 1.19
C ASN A 213 26.38 -0.04 1.90
N ALA A 214 26.17 0.14 3.21
CA ALA A 214 25.11 -0.55 3.94
C ALA A 214 23.72 -0.25 3.37
N ALA A 215 23.38 1.02 3.11
CA ALA A 215 22.09 1.37 2.52
C ALA A 215 21.92 0.82 1.11
N LEU A 216 23.01 0.69 0.33
CA LEU A 216 22.97 0.10 -1.00
C LEU A 216 22.58 -1.39 -0.93
N TYR A 217 23.27 -2.19 -0.11
CA TYR A 217 23.10 -3.65 -0.04
C TYR A 217 21.89 -4.10 0.78
N PHE A 218 21.50 -3.33 1.80
CA PHE A 218 20.41 -3.71 2.71
C PHE A 218 19.11 -2.93 2.49
N TRP A 219 19.09 -1.99 1.54
CA TRP A 219 17.86 -1.23 1.28
C TRP A 219 17.61 -1.01 -0.21
N PHE A 220 18.44 -0.21 -0.90
CA PHE A 220 18.10 0.24 -2.26
C PHE A 220 18.13 -0.89 -3.30
N LEU A 221 19.19 -1.69 -3.36
CA LEU A 221 19.25 -2.82 -4.31
C LEU A 221 18.18 -3.88 -4.01
N PRO A 222 18.00 -4.35 -2.77
CA PRO A 222 16.90 -5.25 -2.44
C PRO A 222 15.52 -4.69 -2.81
N ALA A 223 15.25 -3.41 -2.49
CA ALA A 223 13.98 -2.79 -2.84
C ALA A 223 13.77 -2.70 -4.37
N LEU A 224 14.83 -2.36 -5.13
CA LEU A 224 14.79 -2.34 -6.59
C LEU A 224 14.47 -3.71 -7.17
N LEU A 225 15.15 -4.76 -6.69
CA LEU A 225 14.98 -6.14 -7.16
C LEU A 225 13.60 -6.73 -6.82
N ALA A 226 13.02 -6.34 -5.68
CA ALA A 226 11.73 -6.87 -5.21
C ALA A 226 10.52 -6.02 -5.62
N MET A 227 10.72 -4.78 -6.10
CA MET A 227 9.61 -3.92 -6.51
C MET A 227 8.69 -4.56 -7.56
N PRO A 228 9.19 -5.32 -8.55
CA PRO A 228 8.33 -6.03 -9.51
C PRO A 228 7.29 -6.94 -8.83
N LEU A 229 7.66 -7.59 -7.72
CA LEU A 229 6.74 -8.48 -6.98
C LEU A 229 5.65 -7.68 -6.27
N LEU A 230 5.99 -6.53 -5.67
CA LEU A 230 4.99 -5.64 -5.07
C LEU A 230 4.08 -5.03 -6.15
N ARG A 231 4.62 -4.63 -7.31
CA ARG A 231 3.81 -4.11 -8.41
C ARG A 231 2.86 -5.16 -8.96
N GLY A 232 3.36 -6.40 -9.17
CA GLY A 232 2.53 -7.53 -9.57
C GLY A 232 1.45 -7.90 -8.55
N TYR A 233 1.69 -7.62 -7.28
CA TYR A 233 0.67 -7.71 -6.24
C TYR A 233 -0.39 -6.62 -6.39
N LEU A 234 0.00 -5.34 -6.37
CA LEU A 234 -0.92 -4.19 -6.33
C LEU A 234 -1.79 -4.07 -7.59
N ILE A 235 -1.25 -4.36 -8.78
CA ILE A 235 -1.99 -4.23 -10.04
C ILE A 235 -3.23 -5.14 -10.09
N THR A 236 -3.24 -6.25 -9.34
CA THR A 236 -4.36 -7.19 -9.32
C THR A 236 -5.54 -6.73 -8.49
N GLU A 237 -5.35 -5.75 -7.61
CA GLU A 237 -6.37 -5.37 -6.62
C GLU A 237 -7.62 -4.79 -7.28
N HIS A 238 -7.46 -4.03 -8.37
CA HIS A 238 -8.56 -3.35 -9.05
C HIS A 238 -8.65 -3.60 -10.56
N THR A 239 -7.55 -4.09 -11.20
CA THR A 239 -7.54 -4.30 -12.65
C THR A 239 -8.47 -5.43 -13.06
N GLY A 240 -9.36 -5.14 -14.03
CA GLY A 240 -10.37 -6.09 -14.51
C GLY A 240 -11.58 -6.26 -13.57
N CYS A 241 -11.69 -5.45 -12.52
CA CYS A 241 -12.90 -5.33 -11.70
C CYS A 241 -13.86 -4.31 -12.31
N SER A 242 -15.13 -4.31 -11.87
CA SER A 242 -16.15 -3.39 -12.39
C SER A 242 -15.78 -1.93 -12.15
N PRO A 243 -16.01 -1.03 -13.13
CA PRO A 243 -15.75 0.40 -12.97
C PRO A 243 -16.90 1.14 -12.25
N ASP A 244 -17.82 0.41 -11.65
CA ASP A 244 -18.96 0.96 -10.90
C ASP A 244 -18.55 1.31 -9.45
N GLY A 245 -19.38 2.08 -8.78
CA GLY A 245 -19.18 2.45 -7.37
C GLY A 245 -19.56 1.35 -6.37
N ASN A 246 -19.77 0.11 -6.81
CA ASN A 246 -20.17 -0.99 -5.95
C ASN A 246 -18.93 -1.71 -5.37
N GLY A 247 -18.67 -1.54 -4.07
CA GLY A 247 -17.54 -2.16 -3.38
C GLY A 247 -17.53 -3.69 -3.37
N LEU A 248 -18.64 -4.35 -3.76
CA LEU A 248 -18.69 -5.82 -3.91
C LEU A 248 -18.10 -6.29 -5.24
N SER A 249 -17.95 -5.41 -6.23
CA SER A 249 -17.55 -5.74 -7.61
C SER A 249 -16.38 -4.92 -8.15
N ASN A 250 -16.04 -3.78 -7.54
CA ASN A 250 -14.99 -2.89 -8.04
C ASN A 250 -13.58 -3.20 -7.50
N THR A 251 -13.49 -4.18 -6.62
CA THR A 251 -12.25 -4.56 -5.92
C THR A 251 -12.15 -6.08 -5.82
N ARG A 252 -10.93 -6.60 -5.87
CA ARG A 252 -10.66 -8.04 -5.83
C ARG A 252 -10.07 -8.46 -4.50
N THR A 253 -10.55 -9.59 -3.96
CA THR A 253 -9.88 -10.37 -2.92
C THR A 253 -9.09 -11.50 -3.58
N THR A 254 -7.86 -11.73 -3.13
CA THR A 254 -7.01 -12.81 -3.65
C THR A 254 -6.72 -13.84 -2.57
N VAL A 255 -7.01 -15.10 -2.85
CA VAL A 255 -6.63 -16.21 -1.96
C VAL A 255 -5.11 -16.36 -2.00
N ALA A 256 -4.44 -16.02 -0.90
CA ALA A 256 -3.00 -15.96 -0.83
C ALA A 256 -2.42 -16.95 0.17
N LEU A 257 -1.19 -17.40 -0.09
CA LEU A 257 -0.40 -18.23 0.83
C LEU A 257 -0.14 -17.48 2.14
N PHE A 258 0.06 -18.24 3.22
CA PHE A 258 0.30 -17.68 4.55
C PHE A 258 1.45 -16.66 4.60
N PRO A 259 2.64 -16.89 4.00
CA PRO A 259 3.72 -15.90 4.01
C PRO A 259 3.33 -14.56 3.38
N ILE A 260 2.57 -14.58 2.28
CA ILE A 260 2.06 -13.36 1.64
C ILE A 260 1.09 -12.63 2.57
N ARG A 261 0.12 -13.36 3.16
CA ARG A 261 -0.81 -12.76 4.13
C ARG A 261 -0.09 -12.23 5.37
N LEU A 262 1.00 -12.85 5.78
CA LEU A 262 1.80 -12.43 6.92
C LEU A 262 2.48 -11.08 6.63
N LEU A 263 3.28 -11.01 5.55
CA LEU A 263 4.03 -9.80 5.18
C LEU A 263 3.13 -8.68 4.69
N MET A 264 2.05 -8.99 3.99
CA MET A 264 1.05 -8.02 3.52
C MET A 264 -0.07 -7.74 4.54
N TRP A 265 0.10 -8.09 5.83
CA TRP A 265 -0.83 -7.76 6.91
C TRP A 265 -2.30 -8.09 6.58
N ASN A 266 -2.55 -9.24 5.96
CA ASN A 266 -3.87 -9.68 5.48
C ASN A 266 -4.52 -8.79 4.40
N MET A 267 -3.77 -7.85 3.78
CA MET A 267 -4.27 -7.03 2.66
C MET A 267 -4.74 -7.81 1.43
N PRO A 268 -4.38 -9.12 1.21
CA PRO A 268 -5.05 -9.92 0.17
C PRO A 268 -6.57 -9.97 0.28
N TYR A 269 -7.16 -9.71 1.46
CA TYR A 269 -8.60 -9.49 1.65
C TYR A 269 -8.99 -8.04 1.29
N HIS A 270 -8.65 -7.60 0.07
CA HIS A 270 -8.69 -6.20 -0.30
C HIS A 270 -10.11 -5.69 -0.56
N ALA A 271 -11.00 -6.52 -1.11
CA ALA A 271 -12.41 -6.14 -1.26
C ALA A 271 -13.10 -5.91 0.09
N GLU A 272 -12.80 -6.75 1.09
CA GLU A 272 -13.30 -6.57 2.45
C GLU A 272 -12.76 -5.31 3.10
N HIS A 273 -11.47 -5.01 2.83
CA HIS A 273 -10.85 -3.78 3.30
C HIS A 273 -11.50 -2.55 2.67
N HIS A 274 -11.78 -2.55 1.36
CA HIS A 274 -12.49 -1.46 0.70
C HIS A 274 -13.93 -1.28 1.19
N LEU A 275 -14.63 -2.38 1.47
CA LEU A 275 -15.99 -2.32 2.04
C LEU A 275 -16.01 -1.79 3.48
N PHE A 276 -15.00 -2.12 4.28
CA PHE A 276 -14.94 -1.77 5.70
C PHE A 276 -13.53 -1.33 6.13
N PRO A 277 -13.05 -0.17 5.66
CA PRO A 277 -11.67 0.28 5.88
C PRO A 277 -11.34 0.60 7.35
N SER A 278 -12.35 0.69 8.22
CA SER A 278 -12.19 0.85 9.67
C SER A 278 -11.87 -0.47 10.40
N ILE A 279 -12.02 -1.62 9.73
CA ILE A 279 -11.73 -2.93 10.33
C ILE A 279 -10.22 -3.22 10.21
N PRO A 280 -9.53 -3.47 11.35
CA PRO A 280 -8.09 -3.69 11.35
C PRO A 280 -7.69 -5.01 10.67
N PHE A 281 -6.48 -5.02 10.11
CA PHE A 281 -5.88 -6.14 9.37
C PHE A 281 -6.08 -7.51 10.01
N HIS A 282 -6.01 -7.60 11.34
CA HIS A 282 -6.13 -8.86 12.07
C HIS A 282 -7.55 -9.41 12.11
N GLN A 283 -8.54 -8.62 11.75
CA GLN A 283 -9.95 -9.02 11.68
C GLN A 283 -10.43 -9.27 10.24
N LEU A 284 -9.65 -8.89 9.20
CA LEU A 284 -10.00 -9.13 7.81
C LEU A 284 -10.30 -10.60 7.49
N PRO A 285 -9.57 -11.60 8.03
CA PRO A 285 -9.93 -13.01 7.82
C PRO A 285 -11.30 -13.39 8.40
N ALA A 286 -11.71 -12.77 9.51
CA ALA A 286 -13.03 -13.00 10.12
C ALA A 286 -14.12 -12.31 9.30
N LEU A 287 -13.84 -11.11 8.78
CA LEU A 287 -14.71 -10.38 7.87
C LEU A 287 -14.92 -11.14 6.55
N HIS A 288 -13.84 -11.69 5.96
CA HIS A 288 -13.91 -12.52 4.76
C HIS A 288 -14.89 -13.69 4.90
N ARG A 289 -14.84 -14.40 6.03
CA ARG A 289 -15.78 -15.52 6.29
C ARG A 289 -17.25 -15.08 6.27
N GLN A 290 -17.55 -13.83 6.57
CA GLN A 290 -18.90 -13.28 6.56
C GLN A 290 -19.35 -12.79 5.17
N LEU A 291 -18.39 -12.34 4.35
CA LEU A 291 -18.64 -11.80 3.02
C LEU A 291 -18.41 -12.84 1.91
N ARG A 292 -17.85 -14.00 2.23
CA ARG A 292 -17.61 -15.08 1.27
C ARG A 292 -18.91 -15.44 0.54
N GLY A 293 -18.86 -15.45 -0.79
CA GLY A 293 -20.01 -15.68 -1.66
C GLY A 293 -20.82 -14.43 -2.02
N ARG A 294 -20.48 -13.25 -1.46
CA ARG A 294 -21.05 -11.97 -1.86
C ARG A 294 -20.12 -11.13 -2.74
N LEU A 295 -18.81 -11.39 -2.69
CA LEU A 295 -17.81 -10.70 -3.47
C LEU A 295 -17.80 -11.22 -4.91
N ALA A 296 -17.84 -10.31 -5.89
CA ALA A 296 -17.83 -10.68 -7.30
C ALA A 296 -16.46 -11.20 -7.76
N HIS A 297 -15.38 -10.68 -7.19
CA HIS A 297 -14.02 -11.01 -7.60
C HIS A 297 -13.21 -11.63 -6.44
N VAL A 298 -13.12 -12.97 -6.45
CA VAL A 298 -12.25 -13.74 -5.54
C VAL A 298 -11.30 -14.57 -6.39
N ALA A 299 -10.04 -14.12 -6.48
CA ALA A 299 -9.02 -14.76 -7.32
C ALA A 299 -8.29 -15.91 -6.58
N PRO A 300 -7.89 -16.97 -7.28
CA PRO A 300 -7.20 -18.13 -6.68
C PRO A 300 -5.72 -17.84 -6.36
N GLY A 301 -5.16 -16.72 -6.83
CA GLY A 301 -3.78 -16.33 -6.57
C GLY A 301 -3.26 -15.26 -7.53
N TYR A 302 -2.16 -14.60 -7.12
CA TYR A 302 -1.59 -13.46 -7.86
C TYR A 302 -1.03 -13.83 -9.24
N LEU A 303 -0.39 -14.98 -9.40
CA LEU A 303 0.14 -15.41 -10.70
C LEU A 303 -0.97 -15.69 -11.70
N ALA A 304 -2.04 -16.35 -11.27
CA ALA A 304 -3.20 -16.61 -12.13
C ALA A 304 -3.85 -15.30 -12.59
N THR A 305 -4.05 -14.36 -11.66
CA THR A 305 -4.67 -13.06 -11.96
C THR A 305 -3.78 -12.22 -12.89
N ASN A 306 -2.47 -12.15 -12.63
CA ASN A 306 -1.54 -11.43 -13.52
C ASN A 306 -1.52 -12.05 -14.93
N ARG A 307 -1.56 -13.38 -15.03
CA ARG A 307 -1.66 -14.07 -16.32
C ARG A 307 -2.94 -13.72 -17.06
N GLU A 308 -4.08 -13.72 -16.36
CA GLU A 308 -5.38 -13.34 -16.92
C GLU A 308 -5.36 -11.89 -17.44
N ILE A 309 -4.90 -10.94 -16.63
CA ILE A 309 -4.76 -9.53 -17.02
C ILE A 309 -3.84 -9.42 -18.26
N PHE A 310 -2.66 -10.06 -18.25
CA PHE A 310 -1.72 -10.00 -19.36
C PHE A 310 -2.28 -10.57 -20.66
N LEU A 311 -3.10 -11.62 -20.58
CA LEU A 311 -3.72 -12.23 -21.75
C LEU A 311 -4.92 -11.43 -22.29
N SER A 312 -5.56 -10.60 -21.44
CA SER A 312 -6.66 -9.72 -21.85
C SER A 312 -6.20 -8.43 -22.54
N LEU A 313 -4.90 -8.11 -22.48
CA LEU A 313 -4.24 -7.00 -23.17
C LEU A 313 -3.71 -7.46 -24.55
#